data_526c42bbb5daa81607255d3301ea02c1
#
_entry.id   526c42bbb5daa81607255d3301ea02c1
#
_cell.length_a   1.000
_cell.length_b   1.000
_cell.length_c   1.000
_cell.angle_alpha   90.00
_cell.angle_beta   90.00
_cell.angle_gamma   90.00
#
_symmetry.space_group_name_H-M   'P 1'
#
loop_
_entity.id
_entity.type
_entity.pdbx_description
1 polymer ?
#
loop_
_entity_poly.entity_id
_entity_poly.type
_entity_poly.pdbx_seq_one_letter_code
_entity_poly.pdbx_strand_id
1 'polypeptide(L)'
;MNTALVTRLVLKDWYLNRSLFVAATVTGAATLVAVAAAKGALIATILGVVVLATILIGMGAVIMSSMVNERRQQTLPFVMSLPISYLEYTTSKLIGSLLIFSALWLILLLGIVVTILSSPYFAHGLVPFVVIMAVEVLVSTSLIAAVSVTTESQGWTIGVTQVGGLALNAVGFSVARLHGIRETMNSATVHWSGTAVAILLAEFLLMALMLSVAFYVQSKKRDFV
;
A
#
# COMPACT_ATOMS: atom_id res chain seq x y z
N MET A 1 7.94 -22.31 -14.19
CA MET A 1 7.01 -21.73 -13.21
C MET A 1 5.60 -22.24 -13.50
N ASN A 2 4.97 -22.92 -12.56
CA ASN A 2 3.62 -23.45 -12.75
C ASN A 2 2.57 -22.36 -12.42
N THR A 3 2.15 -21.63 -13.44
CA THR A 3 1.22 -20.51 -13.31
C THR A 3 -0.13 -20.89 -12.69
N ALA A 4 -0.63 -22.11 -12.97
CA ALA A 4 -1.89 -22.59 -12.41
C ALA A 4 -1.82 -22.76 -10.88
N LEU A 5 -0.69 -23.20 -10.37
CA LEU A 5 -0.44 -23.37 -8.94
C LEU A 5 -0.28 -22.03 -8.23
N VAL A 6 0.47 -21.10 -8.83
CA VAL A 6 0.60 -19.71 -8.34
C VAL A 6 -0.77 -19.05 -8.23
N THR A 7 -1.61 -19.17 -9.28
CA THR A 7 -2.96 -18.59 -9.27
C THR A 7 -3.84 -19.19 -8.16
N ARG A 8 -3.77 -20.49 -7.89
CA ARG A 8 -4.53 -21.12 -6.80
C ARG A 8 -4.09 -20.61 -5.42
N LEU A 9 -2.80 -20.38 -5.21
CA LEU A 9 -2.27 -19.83 -3.97
C LEU A 9 -2.73 -18.37 -3.78
N VAL A 10 -2.71 -17.56 -4.82
CA VAL A 10 -3.23 -16.17 -4.79
C VAL A 10 -4.74 -16.16 -4.48
N LEU A 11 -5.53 -17.06 -5.10
CA LEU A 11 -6.96 -17.17 -4.81
C LEU A 11 -7.23 -17.63 -3.37
N LYS A 12 -6.40 -18.50 -2.81
CA LYS A 12 -6.49 -18.89 -1.40
C LYS A 12 -6.30 -17.67 -0.49
N ASP A 13 -5.26 -16.86 -0.75
CA ASP A 13 -4.97 -15.67 0.04
C ASP A 13 -6.09 -14.61 -0.09
N TRP A 14 -6.65 -14.44 -1.28
CA TRP A 14 -7.85 -13.62 -1.48
C TRP A 14 -9.03 -14.11 -0.63
N TYR A 15 -9.32 -15.40 -0.68
CA TYR A 15 -10.43 -15.98 0.08
C TYR A 15 -10.30 -15.77 1.59
N LEU A 16 -9.08 -15.90 2.11
CA LEU A 16 -8.78 -15.70 3.53
C LEU A 16 -8.92 -14.22 3.95
N ASN A 17 -8.55 -13.28 3.08
CA ASN A 17 -8.55 -11.85 3.41
C ASN A 17 -9.80 -11.10 2.92
N ARG A 18 -10.73 -11.74 2.23
CA ARG A 18 -11.90 -11.08 1.62
C ARG A 18 -12.78 -10.33 2.62
N SER A 19 -13.01 -10.88 3.80
CA SER A 19 -13.83 -10.24 4.83
C SER A 19 -13.19 -8.96 5.34
N LEU A 20 -11.87 -8.99 5.54
CA LEU A 20 -11.09 -7.83 5.94
C LEU A 20 -11.07 -6.76 4.83
N PHE A 21 -10.92 -7.20 3.57
CA PHE A 21 -10.97 -6.32 2.39
C PHE A 21 -12.32 -5.61 2.30
N VAL A 22 -13.42 -6.35 2.44
CA VAL A 22 -14.78 -5.77 2.40
C VAL A 22 -14.98 -4.80 3.56
N ALA A 23 -14.60 -5.17 4.79
CA ALA A 23 -14.69 -4.30 5.95
C ALA A 23 -13.91 -3.00 5.75
N ALA A 24 -12.66 -3.08 5.28
CA ALA A 24 -11.81 -1.92 5.00
C ALA A 24 -12.40 -1.03 3.90
N THR A 25 -12.94 -1.63 2.83
CA THR A 25 -13.59 -0.89 1.74
C THR A 25 -14.84 -0.16 2.22
N VAL A 26 -15.71 -0.83 2.98
CA VAL A 26 -16.94 -0.23 3.52
C VAL A 26 -16.62 0.89 4.49
N THR A 27 -15.68 0.68 5.40
CA THR A 27 -15.25 1.71 6.36
C THR A 27 -14.61 2.90 5.65
N GLY A 28 -13.75 2.66 4.66
CA GLY A 28 -13.15 3.70 3.84
C GLY A 28 -14.18 4.51 3.06
N ALA A 29 -15.13 3.84 2.41
CA ALA A 29 -16.21 4.50 1.69
C ALA A 29 -17.12 5.34 2.62
N ALA A 30 -17.48 4.80 3.79
CA ALA A 30 -18.24 5.53 4.80
C ALA A 30 -17.49 6.78 5.29
N THR A 31 -16.16 6.67 5.48
CA THR A 31 -15.31 7.81 5.85
C THR A 31 -15.31 8.89 4.76
N LEU A 32 -15.19 8.51 3.48
CA LEU A 32 -15.25 9.46 2.37
C LEU A 32 -16.61 10.18 2.29
N VAL A 33 -17.71 9.46 2.47
CA VAL A 33 -19.05 10.05 2.52
C VAL A 33 -19.17 11.03 3.70
N ALA A 34 -18.66 10.67 4.87
CA ALA A 34 -18.68 11.55 6.04
C ALA A 34 -17.85 12.83 5.82
N VAL A 35 -16.67 12.72 5.20
CA VAL A 35 -15.82 13.88 4.85
C VAL A 35 -16.52 14.78 3.82
N ALA A 36 -17.15 14.18 2.81
CA ALA A 36 -17.91 14.95 1.81
C ALA A 36 -19.11 15.68 2.45
N ALA A 37 -19.84 15.03 3.36
CA ALA A 37 -20.97 15.60 4.08
C ALA A 37 -20.58 16.72 5.06
N ALA A 38 -19.35 16.70 5.55
CA ALA A 38 -18.83 17.70 6.49
C ALA A 38 -18.51 19.07 5.87
N LYS A 39 -18.74 19.23 4.56
CA LYS A 39 -18.61 20.52 3.82
C LYS A 39 -17.31 21.26 4.08
N GLY A 40 -16.19 20.53 4.09
CA GLY A 40 -14.87 21.14 4.28
C GLY A 40 -14.51 21.50 5.72
N ALA A 41 -15.28 21.07 6.72
CA ALA A 41 -14.91 21.26 8.12
C ALA A 41 -13.51 20.66 8.39
N LEU A 42 -12.56 21.48 8.83
CA LEU A 42 -11.14 21.10 8.98
C LEU A 42 -10.97 19.84 9.85
N ILE A 43 -11.67 19.78 10.98
CA ILE A 43 -11.60 18.63 11.91
C ILE A 43 -12.07 17.35 11.24
N ALA A 44 -13.19 17.38 10.52
CA ALA A 44 -13.72 16.20 9.83
C ALA A 44 -12.78 15.74 8.70
N THR A 45 -12.16 16.67 7.99
CA THR A 45 -11.18 16.36 6.94
C THR A 45 -9.93 15.70 7.54
N ILE A 46 -9.39 16.25 8.63
CA ILE A 46 -8.23 15.66 9.33
C ILE A 46 -8.56 14.25 9.83
N LEU A 47 -9.69 14.09 10.52
CA LEU A 47 -10.13 12.78 11.01
C LEU A 47 -10.32 11.78 9.86
N GLY A 48 -10.91 12.21 8.75
CA GLY A 48 -11.06 11.38 7.55
C GLY A 48 -9.72 10.90 7.00
N VAL A 49 -8.73 11.79 6.86
CA VAL A 49 -7.38 11.44 6.42
C VAL A 49 -6.72 10.44 7.37
N VAL A 50 -6.82 10.67 8.69
CA VAL A 50 -6.27 9.76 9.69
C VAL A 50 -6.90 8.37 9.61
N VAL A 51 -8.23 8.30 9.48
CA VAL A 51 -8.94 7.02 9.35
C VAL A 51 -8.54 6.29 8.08
N LEU A 52 -8.50 6.97 6.93
CA LEU A 52 -8.08 6.37 5.66
C LEU A 52 -6.63 5.88 5.69
N ALA A 53 -5.72 6.66 6.25
CA ALA A 53 -4.33 6.26 6.44
C ALA A 53 -4.22 5.04 7.35
N THR A 54 -4.98 5.00 8.46
CA THR A 54 -5.01 3.87 9.38
C THR A 54 -5.54 2.59 8.70
N ILE A 55 -6.59 2.71 7.88
CA ILE A 55 -7.13 1.58 7.11
C ILE A 55 -6.07 1.04 6.15
N LEU A 56 -5.40 1.90 5.38
CA LEU A 56 -4.41 1.50 4.41
C LEU A 56 -3.18 0.86 5.08
N ILE A 57 -2.62 1.50 6.10
CA ILE A 57 -1.46 0.98 6.82
C ILE A 57 -1.81 -0.32 7.54
N GLY A 58 -2.98 -0.37 8.20
CA GLY A 58 -3.46 -1.56 8.88
C GLY A 58 -3.65 -2.75 7.95
N MET A 59 -4.27 -2.53 6.77
CA MET A 59 -4.41 -3.57 5.75
C MET A 59 -3.07 -4.04 5.21
N GLY A 60 -2.14 -3.12 4.93
CA GLY A 60 -0.78 -3.46 4.53
C GLY A 60 -0.10 -4.35 5.57
N ALA A 61 -0.15 -3.97 6.84
CA ALA A 61 0.45 -4.74 7.94
C ALA A 61 -0.19 -6.13 8.10
N VAL A 62 -1.51 -6.26 8.02
CA VAL A 62 -2.20 -7.54 8.14
C VAL A 62 -1.88 -8.47 6.99
N ILE A 63 -1.95 -7.97 5.75
CA ILE A 63 -1.65 -8.77 4.56
C ILE A 63 -0.20 -9.26 4.61
N MET A 64 0.74 -8.41 5.00
CA MET A 64 2.15 -8.78 5.09
C MET A 64 2.45 -9.71 6.28
N SER A 65 1.75 -9.55 7.40
CA SER A 65 1.89 -10.45 8.56
C SER A 65 1.43 -11.86 8.24
N SER A 66 0.53 -12.06 7.29
CA SER A 66 0.09 -13.39 6.87
C SER A 66 1.24 -14.23 6.32
N MET A 67 2.22 -13.61 5.65
CA MET A 67 3.41 -14.29 5.14
C MET A 67 4.28 -14.85 6.27
N VAL A 68 4.44 -14.07 7.35
CA VAL A 68 5.26 -14.45 8.50
C VAL A 68 4.54 -15.47 9.38
N ASN A 69 3.21 -15.34 9.53
CA ASN A 69 2.40 -16.22 10.35
C ASN A 69 2.32 -17.65 9.80
N GLU A 70 2.31 -17.85 8.48
CA GLU A 70 2.32 -19.20 7.90
C GLU A 70 3.55 -20.00 8.32
N ARG A 71 4.70 -19.35 8.47
CA ARG A 71 5.91 -20.00 8.99
C ARG A 71 5.78 -20.32 10.48
N ARG A 72 5.28 -19.38 11.26
CA ARG A 72 5.12 -19.53 12.71
C ARG A 72 4.12 -20.63 13.08
N GLN A 73 3.07 -20.81 12.29
CA GLN A 73 2.04 -21.84 12.48
C GLN A 73 2.44 -23.22 11.95
N GLN A 74 3.70 -23.38 11.49
CA GLN A 74 4.19 -24.64 10.91
C GLN A 74 3.36 -25.15 9.72
N THR A 75 2.58 -24.28 9.08
CA THR A 75 1.83 -24.64 7.86
C THR A 75 2.75 -24.65 6.63
N LEU A 76 3.94 -24.07 6.74
CA LEU A 76 4.96 -24.06 5.70
C LEU A 76 5.38 -25.50 5.28
N PRO A 77 5.65 -26.47 6.20
CA PRO A 77 5.97 -27.84 5.82
C PRO A 77 4.88 -28.50 4.97
N PHE A 78 3.60 -28.20 5.25
CA PHE A 78 2.48 -28.68 4.43
C PHE A 78 2.49 -28.04 3.03
N VAL A 79 2.73 -26.74 2.93
CA VAL A 79 2.84 -26.05 1.64
C VAL A 79 4.04 -26.59 0.85
N MET A 80 5.15 -26.92 1.52
CA MET A 80 6.36 -27.46 0.91
C MET A 80 6.24 -28.94 0.52
N SER A 81 5.23 -29.65 1.00
CA SER A 81 4.92 -31.02 0.49
C SER A 81 4.29 -30.97 -0.92
N LEU A 82 3.86 -29.79 -1.37
CA LEU A 82 3.42 -29.58 -2.74
C LEU A 82 4.63 -29.47 -3.68
N PRO A 83 4.51 -29.89 -4.95
CA PRO A 83 5.61 -29.78 -5.92
C PRO A 83 5.76 -28.32 -6.41
N ILE A 84 6.16 -27.45 -5.50
CA ILE A 84 6.39 -26.01 -5.76
C ILE A 84 7.82 -25.64 -5.41
N SER A 85 8.42 -24.77 -6.25
CA SER A 85 9.71 -24.17 -5.93
C SER A 85 9.56 -23.02 -4.93
N TYR A 86 10.64 -22.74 -4.20
CA TYR A 86 10.68 -21.61 -3.28
C TYR A 86 10.34 -20.26 -3.95
N LEU A 87 10.84 -20.06 -5.17
CA LEU A 87 10.55 -18.87 -5.97
C LEU A 87 9.06 -18.78 -6.35
N GLU A 88 8.41 -19.89 -6.69
CA GLU A 88 6.97 -19.90 -7.01
C GLU A 88 6.13 -19.55 -5.80
N TYR A 89 6.47 -20.07 -4.63
CA TYR A 89 5.83 -19.72 -3.37
C TYR A 89 5.99 -18.22 -3.06
N THR A 90 7.23 -17.73 -3.07
CA THR A 90 7.54 -16.32 -2.80
C THR A 90 6.83 -15.39 -3.78
N THR A 91 6.86 -15.72 -5.07
CA THR A 91 6.19 -14.93 -6.11
C THR A 91 4.68 -14.89 -5.88
N SER A 92 4.06 -16.03 -5.57
CA SER A 92 2.61 -16.09 -5.30
C SER A 92 2.23 -15.22 -4.09
N LYS A 93 3.04 -15.22 -3.04
CA LYS A 93 2.81 -14.42 -1.84
C LYS A 93 2.98 -12.92 -2.08
N LEU A 94 4.07 -12.51 -2.73
CA LEU A 94 4.29 -11.11 -3.07
C LEU A 94 3.20 -10.57 -4.00
N ILE A 95 2.95 -11.27 -5.10
CA ILE A 95 1.95 -10.85 -6.08
C ILE A 95 0.56 -10.85 -5.44
N GLY A 96 0.17 -11.90 -4.73
CA GLY A 96 -1.14 -12.00 -4.09
C GLY A 96 -1.38 -10.88 -3.10
N SER A 97 -0.42 -10.63 -2.22
CA SER A 97 -0.52 -9.58 -1.21
C SER A 97 -0.56 -8.18 -1.81
N LEU A 98 0.32 -7.90 -2.78
CA LEU A 98 0.36 -6.61 -3.45
C LEU A 98 -0.90 -6.37 -4.29
N LEU A 99 -1.45 -7.38 -4.97
CA LEU A 99 -2.69 -7.25 -5.74
C LEU A 99 -3.89 -6.94 -4.83
N ILE A 100 -4.05 -7.67 -3.72
CA ILE A 100 -5.13 -7.43 -2.77
C ILE A 100 -5.04 -6.02 -2.19
N PHE A 101 -3.83 -5.62 -1.78
CA PHE A 101 -3.59 -4.27 -1.25
C PHE A 101 -3.83 -3.19 -2.30
N SER A 102 -3.28 -3.35 -3.52
CA SER A 102 -3.42 -2.37 -4.60
C SER A 102 -4.86 -2.19 -5.05
N ALA A 103 -5.68 -3.25 -5.01
CA ALA A 103 -7.12 -3.15 -5.32
C ALA A 103 -7.84 -2.23 -4.30
N LEU A 104 -7.62 -2.44 -3.00
CA LEU A 104 -8.19 -1.56 -1.96
C LEU A 104 -7.66 -0.13 -2.09
N TRP A 105 -6.36 0.01 -2.25
CA TRP A 105 -5.68 1.29 -2.43
C TRP A 105 -6.26 2.07 -3.61
N LEU A 106 -6.45 1.43 -4.76
CA LEU A 106 -7.03 2.07 -5.95
C LEU A 106 -8.46 2.52 -5.72
N ILE A 107 -9.30 1.69 -5.08
CA ILE A 107 -10.68 2.04 -4.75
C ILE A 107 -10.72 3.30 -3.86
N LEU A 108 -9.89 3.34 -2.82
CA LEU A 108 -9.84 4.48 -1.89
C LEU A 108 -9.26 5.72 -2.55
N LEU A 109 -8.20 5.59 -3.34
CA LEU A 109 -7.61 6.71 -4.09
C LEU A 109 -8.64 7.33 -5.06
N LEU A 110 -9.31 6.51 -5.86
CA LEU A 110 -10.36 6.99 -6.76
C LEU A 110 -11.49 7.67 -5.97
N GLY A 111 -11.90 7.10 -4.84
CA GLY A 111 -12.89 7.70 -3.96
C GLY A 111 -12.47 9.08 -3.43
N ILE A 112 -11.21 9.24 -2.99
CA ILE A 112 -10.66 10.53 -2.53
C ILE A 112 -10.65 11.54 -3.68
N VAL A 113 -10.14 11.15 -4.85
CA VAL A 113 -10.07 12.03 -6.03
C VAL A 113 -11.46 12.49 -6.44
N VAL A 114 -12.43 11.57 -6.51
CA VAL A 114 -13.82 11.90 -6.82
C VAL A 114 -14.39 12.86 -5.77
N THR A 115 -14.14 12.63 -4.48
CA THR A 115 -14.60 13.52 -3.40
C THR A 115 -14.04 14.93 -3.54
N ILE A 116 -12.74 15.07 -3.88
CA ILE A 116 -12.12 16.38 -4.10
C ILE A 116 -12.73 17.08 -5.33
N LEU A 117 -12.87 16.36 -6.44
CA LEU A 117 -13.34 16.94 -7.70
C LEU A 117 -14.83 17.27 -7.72
N SER A 118 -15.66 16.54 -6.94
CA SER A 118 -17.09 16.76 -6.87
C SER A 118 -17.52 17.78 -5.81
N SER A 119 -16.64 18.11 -4.87
CA SER A 119 -16.97 18.98 -3.74
C SER A 119 -16.46 20.42 -3.98
N PRO A 120 -17.31 21.44 -3.84
CA PRO A 120 -16.88 22.84 -3.95
C PRO A 120 -16.04 23.31 -2.75
N TYR A 121 -15.92 22.48 -1.71
CA TYR A 121 -15.20 22.84 -0.48
C TYR A 121 -13.71 22.47 -0.51
N PHE A 122 -13.28 21.68 -1.50
CA PHE A 122 -11.88 21.27 -1.66
C PHE A 122 -11.28 21.93 -2.90
N ALA A 123 -10.08 22.44 -2.78
CA ALA A 123 -9.33 22.93 -3.93
C ALA A 123 -8.93 21.74 -4.84
N HIS A 124 -9.26 21.81 -6.12
CA HIS A 124 -8.92 20.71 -7.06
C HIS A 124 -7.41 20.54 -7.21
N GLY A 125 -6.63 21.58 -6.95
CA GLY A 125 -5.17 21.52 -6.92
C GLY A 125 -4.56 20.61 -5.85
N LEU A 126 -5.37 20.08 -4.90
CA LEU A 126 -4.96 19.06 -3.93
C LEU A 126 -4.73 17.69 -4.57
N VAL A 127 -5.31 17.42 -5.74
CA VAL A 127 -5.24 16.08 -6.37
C VAL A 127 -3.80 15.59 -6.57
N PRO A 128 -2.85 16.36 -7.13
CA PRO A 128 -1.48 15.89 -7.27
C PRO A 128 -0.82 15.52 -5.94
N PHE A 129 -1.01 16.32 -4.90
CA PHE A 129 -0.48 16.04 -3.57
C PHE A 129 -1.06 14.74 -2.99
N VAL A 130 -2.37 14.55 -3.09
CA VAL A 130 -3.04 13.34 -2.61
C VAL A 130 -2.57 12.09 -3.35
N VAL A 131 -2.36 12.19 -4.67
CA VAL A 131 -1.83 11.07 -5.47
C VAL A 131 -0.41 10.73 -5.05
N ILE A 132 0.48 11.71 -4.84
CA ILE A 132 1.83 11.48 -4.32
C ILE A 132 1.76 10.75 -2.97
N MET A 133 0.98 11.25 -2.02
CA MET A 133 0.83 10.61 -0.71
C MET A 133 0.26 9.20 -0.79
N ALA A 134 -0.63 8.94 -1.74
CA ALA A 134 -1.17 7.61 -1.97
C ALA A 134 -0.10 6.66 -2.55
N VAL A 135 0.73 7.12 -3.48
CA VAL A 135 1.84 6.31 -4.04
C VAL A 135 2.90 6.06 -2.97
N GLU A 136 3.20 7.01 -2.07
CA GLU A 136 4.10 6.79 -0.94
C GLU A 136 3.61 5.66 -0.01
N VAL A 137 2.28 5.52 0.18
CA VAL A 137 1.72 4.35 0.88
C VAL A 137 2.00 3.04 0.15
N LEU A 138 1.93 3.03 -1.19
CA LEU A 138 2.33 1.87 -1.98
C LEU A 138 3.83 1.55 -1.84
N VAL A 139 4.69 2.56 -1.85
CA VAL A 139 6.14 2.42 -1.64
C VAL A 139 6.40 1.80 -0.27
N SER A 140 5.81 2.35 0.78
CA SER A 140 5.92 1.84 2.15
C SER A 140 5.44 0.39 2.26
N THR A 141 4.31 0.05 1.63
CA THR A 141 3.78 -1.31 1.63
C THR A 141 4.68 -2.27 0.84
N SER A 142 5.26 -1.82 -0.26
CA SER A 142 6.22 -2.60 -1.04
C SER A 142 7.51 -2.87 -0.27
N LEU A 143 7.97 -1.89 0.51
CA LEU A 143 9.10 -2.05 1.43
C LEU A 143 8.79 -3.10 2.50
N ILE A 144 7.62 -3.01 3.15
CA ILE A 144 7.19 -3.99 4.16
C ILE A 144 7.14 -5.39 3.53
N ALA A 145 6.58 -5.53 2.33
CA ALA A 145 6.53 -6.79 1.60
C ALA A 145 7.93 -7.35 1.32
N ALA A 146 8.82 -6.52 0.78
CA ALA A 146 10.20 -6.89 0.47
C ALA A 146 10.95 -7.37 1.72
N VAL A 147 10.85 -6.65 2.83
CA VAL A 147 11.50 -7.01 4.09
C VAL A 147 10.86 -8.27 4.71
N SER A 148 9.54 -8.38 4.73
CA SER A 148 8.84 -9.56 5.26
C SER A 148 9.26 -10.85 4.55
N VAL A 149 9.40 -10.80 3.23
CA VAL A 149 9.80 -11.94 2.42
C VAL A 149 11.28 -12.25 2.60
N THR A 150 12.14 -11.25 2.64
CA THR A 150 13.61 -11.46 2.68
C THR A 150 14.10 -11.86 4.06
N THR A 151 13.58 -11.27 5.12
CA THR A 151 14.02 -11.53 6.51
C THR A 151 13.23 -12.64 7.18
N GLU A 152 11.98 -12.86 6.74
CA GLU A 152 11.09 -13.88 7.28
C GLU A 152 10.85 -13.72 8.80
N SER A 153 11.11 -12.52 9.31
CA SER A 153 11.07 -12.17 10.73
C SER A 153 9.94 -11.20 11.04
N GLN A 154 9.11 -11.57 12.02
CA GLN A 154 8.02 -10.71 12.48
C GLN A 154 8.55 -9.39 13.07
N GLY A 155 9.67 -9.45 13.82
CA GLY A 155 10.26 -8.26 14.42
C GLY A 155 10.70 -7.24 13.37
N TRP A 156 11.37 -7.68 12.31
CA TRP A 156 11.76 -6.81 11.20
C TRP A 156 10.55 -6.25 10.45
N THR A 157 9.52 -7.07 10.21
CA THR A 157 8.28 -6.63 9.55
C THR A 157 7.58 -5.53 10.37
N ILE A 158 7.46 -5.70 11.69
CA ILE A 158 6.89 -4.68 12.58
C ILE A 158 7.77 -3.42 12.56
N GLY A 159 9.08 -3.57 12.72
CA GLY A 159 10.02 -2.44 12.70
C GLY A 159 9.91 -1.60 11.44
N VAL A 160 9.89 -2.24 10.28
CA VAL A 160 9.76 -1.55 8.98
C VAL A 160 8.37 -0.92 8.82
N THR A 161 7.31 -1.52 9.34
CA THR A 161 5.96 -0.91 9.34
C THR A 161 5.96 0.40 10.12
N GLN A 162 6.62 0.46 11.28
CA GLN A 162 6.75 1.70 12.05
C GLN A 162 7.58 2.75 11.32
N VAL A 163 8.71 2.34 10.74
CA VAL A 163 9.55 3.25 9.93
C VAL A 163 8.79 3.78 8.72
N GLY A 164 8.02 2.94 8.02
CA GLY A 164 7.17 3.35 6.89
C GLY A 164 6.12 4.39 7.30
N GLY A 165 5.48 4.21 8.45
CA GLY A 165 4.53 5.20 9.00
C GLY A 165 5.18 6.55 9.33
N LEU A 166 6.39 6.54 9.88
CA LEU A 166 7.16 7.76 10.14
C LEU A 166 7.63 8.42 8.83
N ALA A 167 8.09 7.63 7.87
CA ALA A 167 8.50 8.10 6.55
C ALA A 167 7.34 8.80 5.82
N LEU A 168 6.15 8.22 5.85
CA LEU A 168 4.94 8.80 5.25
C LEU A 168 4.68 10.22 5.78
N ASN A 169 4.80 10.43 7.10
CA ASN A 169 4.64 11.76 7.70
C ASN A 169 5.76 12.71 7.27
N ALA A 170 7.01 12.26 7.28
CA ALA A 170 8.17 13.08 6.89
C ALA A 170 8.10 13.49 5.41
N VAL A 171 7.76 12.54 4.52
CA VAL A 171 7.56 12.80 3.09
C VAL A 171 6.41 13.77 2.87
N GLY A 172 5.25 13.55 3.50
CA GLY A 172 4.10 14.44 3.41
C GLY A 172 4.43 15.88 3.81
N PHE A 173 5.13 16.05 4.92
CA PHE A 173 5.59 17.36 5.39
C PHE A 173 6.57 18.03 4.41
N SER A 174 7.49 17.25 3.85
CA SER A 174 8.50 17.73 2.92
C SER A 174 7.88 18.11 1.58
N VAL A 175 7.03 17.24 1.02
CA VAL A 175 6.34 17.46 -0.26
C VAL A 175 5.41 18.67 -0.19
N ALA A 176 4.65 18.83 0.91
CA ALA A 176 3.76 19.99 1.09
C ALA A 176 4.50 21.33 1.12
N ARG A 177 5.80 21.34 1.45
CA ARG A 177 6.64 22.56 1.48
C ARG A 177 7.31 22.88 0.15
N LEU A 178 7.37 21.95 -0.78
CA LEU A 178 7.98 22.17 -2.08
C LEU A 178 7.21 23.26 -2.85
N HIS A 179 7.94 24.24 -3.37
CA HIS A 179 7.36 25.40 -4.06
C HIS A 179 6.36 24.98 -5.15
N GLY A 180 6.75 24.08 -6.04
CA GLY A 180 5.89 23.61 -7.14
C GLY A 180 4.64 22.81 -6.72
N ILE A 181 4.55 22.34 -5.47
CA ILE A 181 3.37 21.67 -4.91
C ILE A 181 2.53 22.69 -4.12
N ARG A 182 3.19 23.46 -3.24
CA ARG A 182 2.52 24.42 -2.36
C ARG A 182 1.70 25.46 -3.13
N GLU A 183 2.22 25.96 -4.25
CA GLU A 183 1.52 26.94 -5.08
C GLU A 183 0.29 26.38 -5.77
N THR A 184 0.34 25.12 -6.17
CA THR A 184 -0.74 24.48 -6.90
C THR A 184 -1.83 23.91 -6.00
N MET A 185 -1.54 23.59 -4.72
CA MET A 185 -2.49 22.94 -3.80
C MET A 185 -3.80 23.71 -3.61
N ASN A 186 -3.76 25.06 -3.65
CA ASN A 186 -4.94 25.90 -3.44
C ASN A 186 -5.60 26.35 -4.75
N SER A 187 -5.15 25.85 -5.90
CA SER A 187 -5.73 26.21 -7.20
C SER A 187 -7.11 25.60 -7.42
N ALA A 188 -7.97 26.32 -8.14
CA ALA A 188 -9.29 25.81 -8.52
C ALA A 188 -9.24 24.71 -9.58
N THR A 189 -8.08 24.52 -10.24
CA THR A 189 -7.87 23.53 -11.31
C THR A 189 -6.77 22.56 -10.92
N VAL A 190 -6.87 21.32 -11.40
CA VAL A 190 -5.81 20.32 -11.24
C VAL A 190 -4.63 20.72 -12.10
N HIS A 191 -3.48 20.93 -11.49
CA HIS A 191 -2.23 21.26 -12.20
C HIS A 191 -1.10 20.35 -11.76
N TRP A 192 -0.55 19.60 -12.72
CA TRP A 192 0.61 18.73 -12.50
C TRP A 192 1.90 19.52 -12.73
N SER A 193 2.56 19.91 -11.64
CA SER A 193 3.88 20.54 -11.75
C SER A 193 4.95 19.50 -12.15
N GLY A 194 6.03 19.96 -12.78
CA GLY A 194 7.18 19.09 -13.07
C GLY A 194 7.76 18.43 -11.81
N THR A 195 7.70 19.12 -10.67
CA THR A 195 8.08 18.59 -9.36
C THR A 195 7.20 17.42 -8.94
N ALA A 196 5.87 17.51 -9.12
CA ALA A 196 4.94 16.43 -8.77
C ALA A 196 5.22 15.18 -9.61
N VAL A 197 5.42 15.34 -10.90
CA VAL A 197 5.74 14.24 -11.82
C VAL A 197 7.09 13.60 -11.47
N ALA A 198 8.10 14.41 -11.16
CA ALA A 198 9.42 13.91 -10.77
C ALA A 198 9.38 13.08 -9.47
N ILE A 199 8.59 13.51 -8.47
CA ILE A 199 8.40 12.75 -7.23
C ILE A 199 7.73 11.40 -7.53
N LEU A 200 6.64 11.37 -8.29
CA LEU A 200 5.97 10.12 -8.65
C LEU A 200 6.89 9.15 -9.39
N LEU A 201 7.69 9.65 -10.32
CA LEU A 201 8.68 8.83 -11.01
C LEU A 201 9.72 8.26 -10.06
N ALA A 202 10.21 9.07 -9.11
CA ALA A 202 11.15 8.61 -8.09
C ALA A 202 10.55 7.53 -7.18
N GLU A 203 9.29 7.69 -6.75
CA GLU A 203 8.56 6.72 -5.93
C GLU A 203 8.38 5.38 -6.68
N PHE A 204 7.96 5.40 -7.96
CA PHE A 204 7.83 4.19 -8.76
C PHE A 204 9.18 3.50 -9.00
N LEU A 205 10.25 4.26 -9.26
CA LEU A 205 11.59 3.70 -9.39
C LEU A 205 12.07 3.05 -8.10
N LEU A 206 11.82 3.69 -6.96
CA LEU A 206 12.15 3.16 -5.63
C LEU A 206 11.40 1.85 -5.35
N MET A 207 10.10 1.81 -5.64
CA MET A 207 9.28 0.60 -5.50
C MET A 207 9.81 -0.54 -6.38
N ALA A 208 10.11 -0.26 -7.66
CA ALA A 208 10.67 -1.23 -8.58
C ALA A 208 12.01 -1.77 -8.10
N LEU A 209 12.89 -0.90 -7.58
CA LEU A 209 14.18 -1.27 -7.00
C LEU A 209 14.01 -2.20 -5.80
N MET A 210 13.14 -1.84 -4.84
CA MET A 210 12.90 -2.64 -3.63
C MET A 210 12.39 -4.04 -3.98
N LEU A 211 11.41 -4.15 -4.88
CA LEU A 211 10.88 -5.43 -5.31
C LEU A 211 11.93 -6.25 -6.08
N SER A 212 12.72 -5.62 -6.94
CA SER A 212 13.81 -6.28 -7.66
C SER A 212 14.87 -6.85 -6.72
N VAL A 213 15.26 -6.09 -5.70
CA VAL A 213 16.19 -6.54 -4.66
C VAL A 213 15.60 -7.72 -3.88
N ALA A 214 14.31 -7.66 -3.51
CA ALA A 214 13.64 -8.76 -2.82
C ALA A 214 13.66 -10.05 -3.64
N PHE A 215 13.32 -9.98 -4.92
CA PHE A 215 13.39 -11.12 -5.83
C PHE A 215 14.82 -11.65 -6.01
N TYR A 216 15.80 -10.75 -6.14
CA TYR A 216 17.20 -11.14 -6.27
C TYR A 216 17.71 -11.88 -5.03
N VAL A 217 17.41 -11.37 -3.83
CA VAL A 217 17.80 -12.03 -2.57
C VAL A 217 17.15 -13.40 -2.48
N GLN A 218 15.85 -13.50 -2.81
CA GLN A 218 15.14 -14.77 -2.75
C GLN A 218 15.62 -15.78 -3.80
N SER A 219 16.04 -15.33 -4.98
CA SER A 219 16.58 -16.22 -6.02
C SER A 219 17.89 -16.89 -5.63
N LYS A 220 18.62 -16.32 -4.67
CA LYS A 220 19.86 -16.88 -4.14
C LYS A 220 19.68 -17.86 -2.97
N LYS A 221 18.51 -17.84 -2.34
CA LYS A 221 18.20 -18.80 -1.27
C LYS A 221 17.92 -20.16 -1.91
N ARG A 222 18.78 -21.14 -1.62
CA ARG A 222 18.69 -22.52 -2.19
C ARG A 222 18.03 -23.51 -1.23
N ASP A 223 17.97 -23.20 0.07
CA ASP A 223 17.52 -24.11 1.10
C ASP A 223 16.38 -23.53 1.92
N PHE A 224 15.46 -24.42 2.30
CA PHE A 224 14.30 -24.12 3.15
C PHE A 224 14.60 -24.18 4.67
N VAL A 225 15.90 -24.19 5.04
CA VAL A 225 16.35 -24.30 6.43
C VAL A 225 16.61 -22.94 7.01
#